data_524e5c8568212ec0dcfe819e816d189e
#
_entry.id   524e5c8568212ec0dcfe819e816d189e
#
_cell.length_a   1.000
_cell.length_b   1.000
_cell.length_c   1.000
_cell.angle_alpha   90.00
_cell.angle_beta   90.00
_cell.angle_gamma   90.00
#
_symmetry.space_group_name_H-M   'P 1'
#
loop_
_entity.id
_entity.type
_entity.pdbx_description
1 polymer ?
#
loop_
_entity_poly.entity_id
_entity_poly.type
_entity_poly.pdbx_seq_one_letter_code
_entity_poly.pdbx_strand_id
1 'polypeptide(L)'
;MRWNGQTGGTTWMQQALVVLFKHVDIRIIYAVMSIWLMWYVLVRPTATKAIYQFHRIRRKRNALQSCIDTYRSYFNFGEAIMDRFAVYAGYQFKIDFPKKAELQTYFEGKDSFYILFSHLGNSEMAGYCLNTPNKVMNILMYMGDTETVMQNRTNALEKNNLHVIPMQGEMMNHIFAITEALDNGEIVAMAMDRIVQSKSILCQFMGENALFPIGPFRICTAVKQPVLYLCVTKAKWNTYRVDARILNYDSNGNKAQQTKSLAQEAAYALEDMAYKHPYQWFNFYDFWAKENE
;
A
#
# COMPACT_ATOMS: atom_id res chain seq x y z
N MET A 1 -15.33 -12.32 3.99
CA MET A 1 -14.65 -12.10 5.27
C MET A 1 -13.87 -10.80 5.16
N ARG A 2 -14.22 -9.77 5.91
CA ARG A 2 -13.50 -8.48 5.90
C ARG A 2 -12.19 -8.63 6.69
N TRP A 3 -11.14 -8.02 6.20
CA TRP A 3 -9.86 -7.95 6.91
C TRP A 3 -10.04 -7.14 8.22
N ASN A 4 -9.50 -7.64 9.34
CA ASN A 4 -9.66 -7.02 10.65
C ASN A 4 -8.52 -6.05 11.06
N GLY A 5 -7.57 -5.81 10.15
CA GLY A 5 -6.51 -4.81 10.34
C GLY A 5 -5.38 -5.19 11.30
N GLN A 6 -5.38 -6.39 11.88
CA GLN A 6 -4.38 -6.76 12.88
C GLN A 6 -3.17 -7.48 12.26
N THR A 7 -1.98 -6.99 12.55
CA THR A 7 -0.71 -7.69 12.30
C THR A 7 -0.37 -8.59 13.49
N GLY A 8 -0.10 -9.86 13.21
CA GLY A 8 0.33 -10.81 14.24
C GLY A 8 1.78 -10.56 14.66
N GLY A 9 2.10 -10.85 15.92
CA GLY A 9 3.45 -10.81 16.48
C GLY A 9 3.50 -10.05 17.81
N THR A 10 4.24 -10.61 18.77
CA THR A 10 4.47 -9.99 20.07
C THR A 10 5.66 -9.04 19.99
N THR A 11 5.72 -8.06 20.88
CA THR A 11 6.81 -7.06 20.94
C THR A 11 8.19 -7.69 21.00
N TRP A 12 8.36 -8.76 21.79
CA TRP A 12 9.64 -9.45 21.89
C TRP A 12 10.08 -10.13 20.58
N MET A 13 9.14 -10.69 19.80
CA MET A 13 9.43 -11.27 18.49
C MET A 13 9.92 -10.20 17.50
N GLN A 14 9.33 -9.02 17.52
CA GLN A 14 9.76 -7.90 16.67
C GLN A 14 11.17 -7.43 17.05
N GLN A 15 11.44 -7.29 18.36
CA GLN A 15 12.78 -6.95 18.85
C GLN A 15 13.83 -8.00 18.47
N ALA A 16 13.47 -9.29 18.61
CA ALA A 16 14.34 -10.39 18.20
C ALA A 16 14.66 -10.34 16.70
N LEU A 17 13.66 -10.05 15.84
CA LEU A 17 13.88 -9.85 14.40
C LEU A 17 14.82 -8.69 14.13
N VAL A 18 14.65 -7.55 14.77
CA VAL A 18 15.56 -6.40 14.59
C VAL A 18 17.00 -6.75 15.00
N VAL A 19 17.18 -7.49 16.10
CA VAL A 19 18.51 -7.97 16.52
C VAL A 19 19.08 -8.96 15.49
N LEU A 20 18.25 -9.86 14.98
CA LEU A 20 18.66 -10.85 13.97
C LEU A 20 19.17 -10.16 12.70
N PHE A 21 18.46 -9.11 12.21
CA PHE A 21 18.85 -8.36 11.03
C PHE A 21 20.16 -7.56 11.19
N LYS A 22 20.62 -7.29 12.43
CA LYS A 22 21.91 -6.66 12.68
C LYS A 22 23.11 -7.61 12.49
N HIS A 23 22.88 -8.94 12.59
CA HIS A 23 23.94 -9.95 12.63
C HIS A 23 23.86 -10.95 11.49
N VAL A 24 22.72 -11.11 10.83
CA VAL A 24 22.50 -12.13 9.80
C VAL A 24 22.17 -11.46 8.46
N ASP A 25 22.79 -11.94 7.39
CA ASP A 25 22.51 -11.49 6.02
C ASP A 25 21.03 -11.71 5.69
N ILE A 26 20.38 -10.69 5.15
CA ILE A 26 18.95 -10.69 4.81
C ILE A 26 18.56 -11.86 3.88
N ARG A 27 19.48 -12.32 3.01
CA ARG A 27 19.22 -13.43 2.09
C ARG A 27 19.08 -14.77 2.83
N ILE A 28 19.79 -14.94 3.93
CA ILE A 28 19.66 -16.14 4.79
C ILE A 28 18.29 -16.11 5.48
N ILE A 29 17.86 -14.94 5.94
CA ILE A 29 16.54 -14.74 6.56
C ILE A 29 15.42 -15.07 5.57
N TYR A 30 15.55 -14.65 4.31
CA TYR A 30 14.57 -15.00 3.26
C TYR A 30 14.56 -16.51 2.96
N ALA A 31 15.74 -17.16 2.93
CA ALA A 31 15.83 -18.61 2.72
C ALA A 31 15.13 -19.38 3.85
N VAL A 32 15.36 -19.01 5.09
CA VAL A 32 14.67 -19.63 6.25
C VAL A 32 13.17 -19.34 6.21
N MET A 33 12.78 -18.11 5.94
CA MET A 33 11.36 -17.70 5.80
C MET A 33 10.66 -18.53 4.72
N SER A 34 11.31 -18.81 3.59
CA SER A 34 10.72 -19.57 2.49
C SER A 34 10.25 -20.97 2.91
N ILE A 35 10.97 -21.62 3.83
CA ILE A 35 10.61 -22.94 4.37
C ILE A 35 9.35 -22.82 5.25
N TRP A 36 9.31 -21.81 6.13
CA TRP A 36 8.16 -21.57 7.01
C TRP A 36 6.89 -21.21 6.24
N LEU A 37 7.02 -20.50 5.12
CA LEU A 37 5.89 -20.13 4.29
C LEU A 37 5.18 -21.33 3.65
N MET A 38 5.86 -22.43 3.37
CA MET A 38 5.20 -23.64 2.87
C MET A 38 4.15 -24.17 3.85
N TRP A 39 4.46 -24.13 5.16
CA TRP A 39 3.48 -24.48 6.20
C TRP A 39 2.38 -23.41 6.32
N TYR A 40 2.75 -22.13 6.27
CA TYR A 40 1.81 -21.02 6.43
C TYR A 40 0.70 -21.00 5.37
N VAL A 41 1.02 -21.36 4.12
CA VAL A 41 0.05 -21.50 3.02
C VAL A 41 -1.05 -22.51 3.36
N LEU A 42 -0.72 -23.58 4.09
CA LEU A 42 -1.66 -24.63 4.46
C LEU A 42 -2.61 -24.20 5.60
N VAL A 43 -2.13 -23.38 6.54
CA VAL A 43 -2.92 -22.98 7.72
C VAL A 43 -3.83 -21.76 7.48
N ARG A 44 -3.75 -21.12 6.31
CA ARG A 44 -4.57 -19.95 5.94
C ARG A 44 -5.43 -20.22 4.69
N PRO A 45 -6.37 -21.18 4.72
CA PRO A 45 -7.06 -21.66 3.53
C PRO A 45 -7.87 -20.57 2.81
N THR A 46 -8.50 -19.64 3.54
CA THR A 46 -9.31 -18.55 2.95
C THR A 46 -8.44 -17.57 2.14
N ALA A 47 -7.34 -17.12 2.73
CA ALA A 47 -6.39 -16.22 2.06
C ALA A 47 -5.71 -16.91 0.87
N THR A 48 -5.29 -18.16 1.05
CA THR A 48 -4.70 -19.00 0.00
C THR A 48 -5.65 -19.18 -1.17
N LYS A 49 -6.95 -19.46 -0.90
CA LYS A 49 -7.97 -19.58 -1.92
C LYS A 49 -8.15 -18.26 -2.71
N ALA A 50 -8.18 -17.12 -2.02
CA ALA A 50 -8.35 -15.83 -2.68
C ALA A 50 -7.18 -15.52 -3.63
N ILE A 51 -5.93 -15.72 -3.21
CA ILE A 51 -4.74 -15.54 -4.05
C ILE A 51 -4.74 -16.54 -5.22
N TYR A 52 -5.06 -17.81 -4.95
CA TYR A 52 -5.15 -18.84 -5.98
C TYR A 52 -6.19 -18.46 -7.04
N GLN A 53 -7.38 -18.00 -6.64
CA GLN A 53 -8.44 -17.56 -7.55
C GLN A 53 -8.02 -16.33 -8.37
N PHE A 54 -7.32 -15.39 -7.77
CA PHE A 54 -6.73 -14.26 -8.49
C PHE A 54 -5.83 -14.76 -9.65
N HIS A 55 -4.88 -15.64 -9.37
CA HIS A 55 -4.01 -16.18 -10.42
C HIS A 55 -4.77 -17.05 -11.42
N ARG A 56 -5.71 -17.87 -10.95
CA ARG A 56 -6.47 -18.79 -11.79
C ARG A 56 -7.44 -18.09 -12.74
N ILE A 57 -8.17 -17.10 -12.21
CA ILE A 57 -9.28 -16.45 -12.93
C ILE A 57 -8.79 -15.18 -13.62
N ARG A 58 -8.18 -14.24 -12.89
CA ARG A 58 -7.82 -12.92 -13.43
C ARG A 58 -6.58 -12.98 -14.32
N ARG A 59 -5.62 -13.81 -13.98
CA ARG A 59 -4.41 -14.03 -14.79
C ARG A 59 -4.50 -15.22 -15.73
N LYS A 60 -5.61 -15.95 -15.74
CA LYS A 60 -5.87 -17.10 -16.63
C LYS A 60 -4.76 -18.16 -16.58
N ARG A 61 -4.17 -18.39 -15.39
CA ARG A 61 -3.13 -19.40 -15.18
C ARG A 61 -3.76 -20.79 -15.07
N ASN A 62 -3.04 -21.85 -15.47
CA ASN A 62 -3.48 -23.21 -15.19
C ASN A 62 -3.38 -23.54 -13.69
N ALA A 63 -3.92 -24.69 -13.25
CA ALA A 63 -4.00 -25.05 -11.83
C ALA A 63 -2.61 -25.11 -11.16
N LEU A 64 -1.65 -25.78 -11.78
CA LEU A 64 -0.29 -25.92 -11.24
C LEU A 64 0.43 -24.57 -11.16
N GLN A 65 0.35 -23.76 -12.21
CA GLN A 65 0.91 -22.42 -12.22
C GLN A 65 0.27 -21.54 -11.14
N SER A 66 -1.04 -21.65 -10.93
CA SER A 66 -1.74 -20.88 -9.89
C SER A 66 -1.28 -21.27 -8.48
N CYS A 67 -1.00 -22.54 -8.23
CA CYS A 67 -0.41 -22.99 -6.96
C CYS A 67 0.99 -22.38 -6.74
N ILE A 68 1.87 -22.46 -7.75
CA ILE A 68 3.22 -21.89 -7.70
C ILE A 68 3.16 -20.37 -7.51
N ASP A 69 2.29 -19.69 -8.26
CA ASP A 69 2.14 -18.25 -8.20
C ASP A 69 1.54 -17.79 -6.85
N THR A 70 0.68 -18.61 -6.24
CA THR A 70 0.17 -18.39 -4.87
C THR A 70 1.31 -18.41 -3.85
N TYR A 71 2.20 -19.42 -3.91
CA TYR A 71 3.37 -19.46 -3.06
C TYR A 71 4.29 -18.25 -3.27
N ARG A 72 4.54 -17.85 -4.53
CA ARG A 72 5.31 -16.64 -4.86
C ARG A 72 4.71 -15.38 -4.25
N SER A 73 3.38 -15.24 -4.26
CA SER A 73 2.69 -14.10 -3.63
C SER A 73 2.91 -14.07 -2.12
N TYR A 74 2.85 -15.21 -1.45
CA TYR A 74 3.18 -15.31 -0.02
C TYR A 74 4.66 -15.01 0.25
N PHE A 75 5.57 -15.48 -0.61
CA PHE A 75 6.99 -15.21 -0.46
C PHE A 75 7.28 -13.70 -0.56
N ASN A 76 6.75 -13.01 -1.59
CA ASN A 76 6.90 -11.57 -1.74
C ASN A 76 6.28 -10.79 -0.57
N PHE A 77 5.14 -11.24 -0.04
CA PHE A 77 4.55 -10.66 1.16
C PHE A 77 5.44 -10.83 2.39
N GLY A 78 6.01 -12.02 2.56
CA GLY A 78 6.99 -12.29 3.61
C GLY A 78 8.22 -11.40 3.49
N GLU A 79 8.77 -11.23 2.29
CA GLU A 79 9.87 -10.29 2.04
C GLU A 79 9.48 -8.86 2.45
N ALA A 80 8.28 -8.38 2.06
CA ALA A 80 7.83 -7.03 2.41
C ALA A 80 7.73 -6.81 3.93
N ILE A 81 7.32 -7.85 4.69
CA ILE A 81 7.32 -7.81 6.16
C ILE A 81 8.74 -7.81 6.71
N MET A 82 9.60 -8.70 6.24
CA MET A 82 10.99 -8.81 6.71
C MET A 82 11.78 -7.54 6.42
N ASP A 83 11.58 -6.91 5.26
CA ASP A 83 12.25 -5.67 4.87
C ASP A 83 11.95 -4.50 5.81
N ARG A 84 10.74 -4.45 6.36
CA ARG A 84 10.40 -3.46 7.39
C ARG A 84 11.30 -3.60 8.62
N PHE A 85 11.48 -4.83 9.11
CA PHE A 85 12.36 -5.08 10.26
C PHE A 85 13.84 -4.86 9.93
N ALA A 86 14.24 -5.13 8.68
CA ALA A 86 15.58 -4.80 8.21
C ALA A 86 15.83 -3.28 8.26
N VAL A 87 14.86 -2.46 7.82
CA VAL A 87 14.96 -0.99 7.93
C VAL A 87 15.04 -0.56 9.41
N TYR A 88 14.25 -1.14 10.29
CA TYR A 88 14.33 -0.85 11.74
C TYR A 88 15.70 -1.24 12.33
N ALA A 89 16.37 -2.23 11.76
CA ALA A 89 17.73 -2.62 12.11
C ALA A 89 18.82 -1.74 11.49
N GLY A 90 18.45 -0.77 10.62
CA GLY A 90 19.35 0.16 9.94
C GLY A 90 19.79 -0.27 8.55
N TYR A 91 19.16 -1.33 7.98
CA TYR A 91 19.47 -1.76 6.61
C TYR A 91 18.94 -0.72 5.60
N GLN A 92 19.77 -0.39 4.61
CA GLN A 92 19.42 0.57 3.55
C GLN A 92 19.19 -0.15 2.23
N PHE A 93 17.99 -0.02 1.69
CA PHE A 93 17.65 -0.52 0.37
C PHE A 93 18.03 0.51 -0.70
N LYS A 94 18.42 0.01 -1.88
CA LYS A 94 18.60 0.85 -3.06
C LYS A 94 17.23 1.22 -3.62
N ILE A 95 17.10 2.48 -4.06
CA ILE A 95 15.86 2.99 -4.64
C ILE A 95 16.11 3.33 -6.11
N ASP A 96 15.34 2.67 -6.97
CA ASP A 96 15.23 2.97 -8.38
C ASP A 96 13.95 3.78 -8.60
N PHE A 97 14.09 5.07 -8.91
CA PHE A 97 12.96 5.95 -9.21
C PHE A 97 13.14 6.61 -10.58
N PRO A 98 12.75 5.92 -11.67
CA PRO A 98 13.00 6.38 -13.04
C PRO A 98 12.37 7.73 -13.36
N LYS A 99 11.19 8.01 -12.81
CA LYS A 99 10.45 9.26 -13.03
C LYS A 99 10.74 10.36 -12.01
N LYS A 100 11.80 10.23 -11.21
CA LYS A 100 12.13 11.21 -10.18
C LYS A 100 12.27 12.63 -10.75
N ALA A 101 13.00 12.79 -11.84
CA ALA A 101 13.22 14.09 -12.47
C ALA A 101 11.91 14.69 -13.04
N GLU A 102 11.05 13.87 -13.63
CA GLU A 102 9.74 14.28 -14.18
C GLU A 102 8.79 14.78 -13.08
N LEU A 103 8.85 14.18 -11.90
CA LEU A 103 7.97 14.48 -10.77
C LEU A 103 8.63 15.41 -9.73
N GLN A 104 9.84 15.88 -9.99
CA GLN A 104 10.61 16.70 -9.05
C GLN A 104 9.87 17.96 -8.62
N THR A 105 9.15 18.62 -9.53
CA THR A 105 8.36 19.83 -9.25
C THR A 105 7.28 19.60 -8.20
N TYR A 106 6.70 18.41 -8.12
CA TYR A 106 5.72 18.06 -7.08
C TYR A 106 6.38 17.88 -5.71
N PHE A 107 7.53 17.20 -5.66
CA PHE A 107 8.22 16.90 -4.40
C PHE A 107 9.03 18.07 -3.85
N GLU A 108 9.53 18.96 -4.68
CA GLU A 108 10.35 20.12 -4.29
C GLU A 108 9.57 21.44 -4.33
N GLY A 109 8.44 21.50 -5.04
CA GLY A 109 7.58 22.66 -5.14
C GLY A 109 6.87 23.01 -3.83
N LYS A 110 6.19 24.16 -3.79
CA LYS A 110 5.44 24.62 -2.60
C LYS A 110 3.98 24.12 -2.57
N ASP A 111 3.46 23.66 -3.70
CA ASP A 111 2.05 23.29 -3.83
C ASP A 111 1.80 21.91 -3.21
N SER A 112 0.70 21.77 -2.50
CA SER A 112 0.23 20.51 -1.96
C SER A 112 -0.24 19.56 -3.06
N PHE A 113 -0.21 18.27 -2.79
CA PHE A 113 -0.76 17.24 -3.67
C PHE A 113 -1.13 15.98 -2.92
N TYR A 114 -1.93 15.12 -3.56
CA TYR A 114 -2.30 13.83 -3.01
C TYR A 114 -1.44 12.71 -3.58
N ILE A 115 -1.14 11.73 -2.73
CA ILE A 115 -0.64 10.43 -3.14
C ILE A 115 -1.70 9.38 -2.85
N LEU A 116 -2.19 8.69 -3.89
CA LEU A 116 -2.96 7.47 -3.72
C LEU A 116 -2.02 6.27 -3.89
N PHE A 117 -2.05 5.35 -2.95
CA PHE A 117 -1.29 4.11 -3.00
C PHE A 117 -2.20 2.90 -2.73
N SER A 118 -1.69 1.72 -3.01
CA SER A 118 -2.41 0.46 -2.82
C SER A 118 -1.57 -0.54 -2.02
N HIS A 119 -2.17 -1.66 -1.63
CA HIS A 119 -1.45 -2.77 -1.00
C HIS A 119 -0.71 -3.64 -2.04
N LEU A 120 -0.30 -3.04 -3.15
CA LEU A 120 0.60 -3.62 -4.13
C LEU A 120 2.03 -3.13 -3.84
N GLY A 121 2.95 -4.08 -3.69
CA GLY A 121 4.32 -3.80 -3.27
C GLY A 121 4.42 -3.46 -1.78
N ASN A 122 5.41 -2.67 -1.42
CA ASN A 122 5.66 -2.27 -0.05
C ASN A 122 5.53 -0.75 0.09
N SER A 123 4.30 -0.28 0.32
CA SER A 123 4.03 1.17 0.45
C SER A 123 4.74 1.81 1.64
N GLU A 124 5.08 1.07 2.69
CA GLU A 124 5.85 1.61 3.81
C GLU A 124 7.28 1.98 3.39
N MET A 125 7.84 1.25 2.42
CA MET A 125 9.15 1.59 1.87
C MET A 125 9.15 2.95 1.17
N ALA A 126 8.01 3.42 0.66
CA ALA A 126 7.89 4.80 0.17
C ALA A 126 8.27 5.79 1.26
N GLY A 127 7.76 5.60 2.47
CA GLY A 127 8.05 6.45 3.61
C GLY A 127 9.51 6.42 4.08
N TYR A 128 10.19 5.30 3.92
CA TYR A 128 11.61 5.19 4.30
C TYR A 128 12.57 5.61 3.19
N CYS A 129 12.12 5.65 1.96
CA CYS A 129 12.97 5.75 0.78
C CYS A 129 12.71 7.00 -0.07
N LEU A 130 11.52 7.57 -0.01
CA LEU A 130 11.22 8.87 -0.62
C LEU A 130 11.73 9.95 0.33
N ASN A 131 12.95 10.41 0.07
CA ASN A 131 13.48 11.55 0.79
C ASN A 131 12.79 12.82 0.25
N THR A 132 11.87 13.40 1.03
CA THR A 132 11.22 14.68 0.76
C THR A 132 11.67 15.70 1.82
N PRO A 133 12.95 16.16 1.81
CA PRO A 133 13.50 16.93 2.92
C PRO A 133 12.78 18.27 3.14
N ASN A 134 12.15 18.79 2.10
CA ASN A 134 11.49 20.10 2.12
C ASN A 134 9.97 20.02 2.25
N LYS A 135 9.41 18.82 2.37
CA LYS A 135 7.96 18.63 2.36
C LYS A 135 7.53 17.52 3.31
N VAL A 136 6.61 17.83 4.19
CA VAL A 136 5.99 16.86 5.10
C VAL A 136 5.02 15.98 4.33
N MET A 137 5.02 14.67 4.61
CA MET A 137 4.06 13.74 4.08
C MET A 137 3.15 13.21 5.19
N ASN A 138 1.86 13.49 5.09
CA ASN A 138 0.84 13.05 6.02
C ASN A 138 0.14 11.80 5.49
N ILE A 139 0.24 10.69 6.23
CA ILE A 139 -0.31 9.40 5.81
C ILE A 139 -1.58 9.11 6.61
N LEU A 140 -2.72 8.98 5.92
CA LEU A 140 -3.94 8.49 6.54
C LEU A 140 -3.80 7.02 6.84
N MET A 141 -3.88 6.66 8.12
CA MET A 141 -3.67 5.29 8.56
C MET A 141 -4.77 4.83 9.51
N TYR A 142 -5.30 3.63 9.26
CA TYR A 142 -6.21 2.98 10.18
C TYR A 142 -5.43 2.39 11.36
N MET A 143 -5.82 2.76 12.59
CA MET A 143 -5.13 2.39 13.83
C MET A 143 -5.67 1.06 14.39
N GLY A 144 -5.60 0.00 13.60
CA GLY A 144 -6.12 -1.33 14.00
C GLY A 144 -5.09 -2.26 14.63
N ASP A 145 -3.82 -1.89 14.62
CA ASP A 145 -2.72 -2.68 15.18
C ASP A 145 -2.55 -2.45 16.71
N THR A 146 -1.76 -3.29 17.36
CA THR A 146 -1.43 -3.10 18.78
C THR A 146 -0.63 -1.80 18.96
N GLU A 147 -0.83 -1.13 20.11
CA GLU A 147 -0.21 0.16 20.44
C GLU A 147 1.31 0.17 20.22
N THR A 148 2.00 -0.91 20.62
CA THR A 148 3.45 -1.05 20.45
C THR A 148 3.88 -1.09 18.97
N VAL A 149 3.13 -1.80 18.12
CA VAL A 149 3.39 -1.87 16.67
C VAL A 149 3.21 -0.50 16.05
N MET A 150 2.15 0.19 16.42
CA MET A 150 1.85 1.53 15.94
C MET A 150 2.91 2.54 16.37
N GLN A 151 3.36 2.50 17.62
CA GLN A 151 4.38 3.42 18.13
C GLN A 151 5.73 3.23 17.44
N ASN A 152 6.18 1.98 17.25
CA ASN A 152 7.41 1.69 16.52
C ASN A 152 7.34 2.18 15.08
N ARG A 153 6.19 2.00 14.43
CA ARG A 153 5.93 2.45 13.07
C ARG A 153 5.93 3.99 12.97
N THR A 154 5.18 4.66 13.84
CA THR A 154 5.12 6.12 13.88
C THR A 154 6.51 6.72 14.12
N ASN A 155 7.23 6.24 15.12
CA ASN A 155 8.60 6.69 15.41
C ASN A 155 9.57 6.50 14.22
N ALA A 156 9.42 5.43 13.46
CA ALA A 156 10.24 5.19 12.27
C ALA A 156 9.86 6.08 11.09
N LEU A 157 8.59 6.42 10.95
CA LEU A 157 8.07 7.32 9.91
C LEU A 157 8.43 8.78 10.20
N GLU A 158 8.26 9.24 11.44
CA GLU A 158 8.55 10.63 11.85
C GLU A 158 10.00 11.04 11.63
N LYS A 159 10.95 10.10 11.76
CA LYS A 159 12.35 10.32 11.43
C LYS A 159 12.61 10.73 9.98
N ASN A 160 11.64 10.50 9.09
CA ASN A 160 11.71 10.78 7.66
C ASN A 160 10.69 11.85 7.20
N ASN A 161 10.28 12.76 8.08
CA ASN A 161 9.26 13.79 7.78
C ASN A 161 7.88 13.21 7.38
N LEU A 162 7.50 12.05 7.94
CA LEU A 162 6.19 11.48 7.72
C LEU A 162 5.36 11.56 8.99
N HIS A 163 4.20 12.18 8.88
CA HIS A 163 3.22 12.26 9.96
C HIS A 163 2.08 11.28 9.72
N VAL A 164 1.57 10.69 10.78
CA VAL A 164 0.42 9.80 10.71
C VAL A 164 -0.83 10.57 11.11
N ILE A 165 -1.82 10.63 10.20
CA ILE A 165 -3.18 11.08 10.51
C ILE A 165 -4.01 9.84 10.86
N PRO A 166 -4.38 9.62 12.12
CA PRO A 166 -5.13 8.44 12.54
C PRO A 166 -6.57 8.49 12.04
N MET A 167 -7.01 7.44 11.36
CA MET A 167 -8.41 7.25 10.96
C MET A 167 -9.21 6.61 12.10
N GLN A 168 -9.24 7.24 13.28
CA GLN A 168 -10.03 6.85 14.45
C GLN A 168 -10.74 8.08 15.04
N GLY A 169 -11.89 7.87 15.68
CA GLY A 169 -12.67 8.95 16.29
C GLY A 169 -13.64 9.62 15.32
N GLU A 170 -13.98 10.88 15.58
CA GLU A 170 -14.91 11.63 14.74
C GLU A 170 -14.32 11.94 13.37
N MET A 171 -15.12 11.72 12.33
CA MET A 171 -14.72 11.94 10.92
C MET A 171 -14.20 13.37 10.68
N MET A 172 -14.68 14.36 11.44
CA MET A 172 -14.28 15.75 11.30
C MET A 172 -12.80 15.98 11.61
N ASN A 173 -12.23 15.27 12.59
CA ASN A 173 -10.85 15.53 13.04
C ASN A 173 -9.82 15.25 11.93
N HIS A 174 -9.98 14.16 11.17
CA HIS A 174 -9.04 13.90 10.08
C HIS A 174 -9.29 14.76 8.85
N ILE A 175 -10.51 15.26 8.62
CA ILE A 175 -10.77 16.22 7.56
C ILE A 175 -10.05 17.55 7.85
N PHE A 176 -10.09 18.05 9.10
CA PHE A 176 -9.35 19.25 9.49
C PHE A 176 -7.84 19.06 9.31
N ALA A 177 -7.27 17.96 9.80
CA ALA A 177 -5.85 17.68 9.64
C ALA A 177 -5.42 17.57 8.16
N ILE A 178 -6.26 16.99 7.30
CA ILE A 178 -6.01 16.94 5.85
C ILE A 178 -6.02 18.33 5.25
N THR A 179 -7.02 19.17 5.61
CA THR A 179 -7.14 20.53 5.06
C THR A 179 -5.94 21.37 5.51
N GLU A 180 -5.57 21.32 6.77
CA GLU A 180 -4.39 22.01 7.31
C GLU A 180 -3.10 21.60 6.59
N ALA A 181 -2.88 20.30 6.38
CA ALA A 181 -1.72 19.80 5.63
C ALA A 181 -1.69 20.35 4.19
N LEU A 182 -2.84 20.39 3.51
CA LEU A 182 -2.92 20.92 2.15
C LEU A 182 -2.67 22.42 2.09
N ASP A 183 -3.21 23.18 3.05
CA ASP A 183 -3.01 24.63 3.15
C ASP A 183 -1.54 24.99 3.42
N ASN A 184 -0.83 24.10 4.15
CA ASN A 184 0.60 24.22 4.40
C ASN A 184 1.49 23.78 3.21
N GLY A 185 0.91 23.37 2.08
CA GLY A 185 1.67 22.89 0.93
C GLY A 185 2.24 21.48 1.10
N GLU A 186 1.70 20.67 2.01
CA GLU A 186 2.19 19.34 2.36
C GLU A 186 1.57 18.25 1.47
N ILE A 187 2.10 17.02 1.59
CA ILE A 187 1.61 15.85 0.87
C ILE A 187 0.59 15.11 1.76
N VAL A 188 -0.53 14.71 1.17
CA VAL A 188 -1.49 13.82 1.84
C VAL A 188 -1.55 12.48 1.12
N ALA A 189 -1.17 11.41 1.80
CA ALA A 189 -1.09 10.05 1.26
C ALA A 189 -2.20 9.14 1.82
N MET A 190 -2.89 8.41 0.93
CA MET A 190 -4.04 7.57 1.30
C MET A 190 -4.03 6.24 0.56
N ALA A 191 -4.39 5.16 1.26
CA ALA A 191 -4.66 3.86 0.64
C ALA A 191 -6.02 3.87 -0.09
N MET A 192 -6.06 3.30 -1.30
CA MET A 192 -7.23 3.39 -2.19
C MET A 192 -7.90 2.06 -2.53
N ASP A 193 -7.39 0.94 -2.02
CA ASP A 193 -7.79 -0.39 -2.48
C ASP A 193 -8.40 -1.29 -1.41
N ARG A 194 -8.58 -0.83 -0.17
CA ARG A 194 -9.23 -1.62 0.90
C ARG A 194 -10.41 -0.89 1.52
N ILE A 195 -11.56 -1.57 1.56
CA ILE A 195 -12.76 -1.07 2.22
C ILE A 195 -12.67 -1.42 3.70
N VAL A 196 -12.49 -0.40 4.54
CA VAL A 196 -12.52 -0.52 6.00
C VAL A 196 -13.66 0.34 6.51
N GLN A 197 -14.81 -0.27 6.85
CA GLN A 197 -15.99 0.42 7.42
C GLN A 197 -16.46 1.68 6.64
N SER A 198 -16.15 1.76 5.34
CA SER A 198 -16.49 2.90 4.50
C SER A 198 -17.47 2.50 3.38
N LYS A 199 -18.17 3.51 2.83
CA LYS A 199 -18.93 3.32 1.58
C LYS A 199 -17.99 2.98 0.43
N SER A 200 -18.50 2.24 -0.52
CA SER A 200 -17.77 1.79 -1.71
C SER A 200 -18.24 2.47 -2.99
N ILE A 201 -17.42 2.38 -4.02
CA ILE A 201 -17.72 2.79 -5.38
C ILE A 201 -17.32 1.67 -6.34
N LEU A 202 -18.18 1.41 -7.32
CA LEU A 202 -17.97 0.36 -8.30
C LEU A 202 -17.07 0.86 -9.43
N CYS A 203 -15.97 0.13 -9.69
CA CYS A 203 -15.04 0.40 -10.78
C CYS A 203 -14.83 -0.85 -11.63
N GLN A 204 -14.54 -0.67 -12.91
CA GLN A 204 -14.03 -1.73 -13.78
C GLN A 204 -12.59 -2.04 -13.36
N PHE A 205 -12.28 -3.31 -13.08
CA PHE A 205 -10.96 -3.73 -12.64
C PHE A 205 -10.68 -5.18 -13.07
N MET A 206 -9.66 -5.38 -13.86
CA MET A 206 -9.25 -6.69 -14.40
C MET A 206 -10.39 -7.46 -15.09
N GLY A 207 -11.16 -6.74 -15.90
CA GLY A 207 -12.23 -7.30 -16.72
C GLY A 207 -13.59 -7.50 -16.03
N GLU A 208 -13.71 -7.14 -14.76
CA GLU A 208 -14.99 -7.19 -14.02
C GLU A 208 -15.17 -5.97 -13.11
N ASN A 209 -16.40 -5.83 -12.58
CA ASN A 209 -16.69 -4.82 -11.57
C ASN A 209 -16.10 -5.21 -10.21
N ALA A 210 -15.42 -4.29 -9.58
CA ALA A 210 -14.88 -4.43 -8.23
C ALA A 210 -15.23 -3.20 -7.38
N LEU A 211 -15.33 -3.40 -6.07
CA LEU A 211 -15.65 -2.34 -5.12
C LEU A 211 -14.37 -1.72 -4.57
N PHE A 212 -14.28 -0.40 -4.66
CA PHE A 212 -13.20 0.41 -4.08
C PHE A 212 -13.74 1.29 -2.95
N PRO A 213 -12.93 1.67 -1.94
CA PRO A 213 -13.36 2.62 -0.92
C PRO A 213 -13.58 3.99 -1.54
N ILE A 214 -14.74 4.61 -1.33
CA ILE A 214 -15.07 5.91 -1.93
C ILE A 214 -14.36 7.08 -1.24
N GLY A 215 -13.97 6.92 0.05
CA GLY A 215 -13.42 7.98 0.90
C GLY A 215 -12.23 8.73 0.30
N PRO A 216 -11.14 8.05 -0.09
CA PRO A 216 -9.96 8.69 -0.66
C PRO A 216 -10.28 9.54 -1.89
N PHE A 217 -11.13 9.04 -2.78
CA PHE A 217 -11.49 9.75 -4.01
C PHE A 217 -12.37 10.98 -3.73
N ARG A 218 -13.27 10.90 -2.75
CA ARG A 218 -14.05 12.06 -2.30
C ARG A 218 -13.17 13.15 -1.71
N ILE A 219 -12.19 12.80 -0.91
CA ILE A 219 -11.23 13.75 -0.32
C ILE A 219 -10.47 14.46 -1.45
N CYS A 220 -9.88 13.72 -2.39
CA CYS A 220 -9.14 14.30 -3.50
C CYS A 220 -9.98 15.22 -4.40
N THR A 221 -11.27 14.92 -4.58
CA THR A 221 -12.15 15.76 -5.41
C THR A 221 -12.80 16.89 -4.63
N ALA A 222 -12.82 16.89 -3.31
CA ALA A 222 -13.32 17.96 -2.47
C ALA A 222 -12.41 19.19 -2.56
N VAL A 223 -11.11 19.00 -2.34
CA VAL A 223 -10.08 20.02 -2.48
C VAL A 223 -9.26 19.67 -3.71
N LYS A 224 -9.36 20.48 -4.76
CA LYS A 224 -8.74 20.21 -6.06
C LYS A 224 -7.24 20.44 -6.01
N GLN A 225 -6.49 19.38 -5.75
CA GLN A 225 -5.05 19.33 -5.86
C GLN A 225 -4.65 18.21 -6.83
N PRO A 226 -3.44 18.22 -7.41
CA PRO A 226 -2.93 17.11 -8.21
C PRO A 226 -2.97 15.80 -7.43
N VAL A 227 -3.30 14.69 -8.12
CA VAL A 227 -3.38 13.36 -7.53
C VAL A 227 -2.38 12.46 -8.23
N LEU A 228 -1.43 11.92 -7.49
CA LEU A 228 -0.47 10.95 -7.97
C LEU A 228 -0.84 9.55 -7.47
N TYR A 229 -0.80 8.55 -8.34
CA TYR A 229 -0.72 7.16 -7.93
C TYR A 229 0.75 6.79 -7.73
N LEU A 230 1.09 6.21 -6.58
CA LEU A 230 2.43 5.78 -6.25
C LEU A 230 2.43 4.32 -5.83
N CYS A 231 3.36 3.56 -6.41
CA CYS A 231 3.57 2.14 -6.12
C CYS A 231 5.06 1.86 -5.91
N VAL A 232 5.39 1.13 -4.85
CA VAL A 232 6.77 0.78 -4.52
C VAL A 232 6.90 -0.74 -4.52
N THR A 233 7.54 -1.28 -5.55
CA THR A 233 7.69 -2.72 -5.75
C THR A 233 9.12 -3.18 -5.52
N LYS A 234 9.30 -4.39 -5.01
CA LYS A 234 10.61 -5.00 -4.87
C LYS A 234 11.11 -5.46 -6.25
N ALA A 235 12.17 -4.84 -6.74
CA ALA A 235 12.78 -5.17 -8.03
C ALA A 235 13.88 -6.23 -7.91
N LYS A 236 14.66 -6.18 -6.80
CA LYS A 236 15.71 -7.15 -6.45
C LYS A 236 15.74 -7.33 -4.94
N TRP A 237 16.49 -8.31 -4.45
CA TRP A 237 16.59 -8.60 -3.01
C TRP A 237 16.95 -7.39 -2.13
N ASN A 238 17.66 -6.38 -2.68
CA ASN A 238 18.08 -5.16 -1.97
C ASN A 238 17.64 -3.86 -2.68
N THR A 239 16.73 -3.94 -3.64
CA THR A 239 16.34 -2.78 -4.47
C THR A 239 14.83 -2.68 -4.58
N TYR A 240 14.30 -1.52 -4.27
CA TYR A 240 12.91 -1.15 -4.52
C TYR A 240 12.82 -0.21 -5.71
N ARG A 241 11.79 -0.40 -6.52
CA ARG A 241 11.44 0.48 -7.62
C ARG A 241 10.21 1.28 -7.28
N VAL A 242 10.28 2.58 -7.48
CA VAL A 242 9.17 3.51 -7.33
C VAL A 242 8.59 3.79 -8.71
N ASP A 243 7.35 3.42 -8.90
CA ASP A 243 6.55 3.78 -10.07
C ASP A 243 5.49 4.79 -9.62
N ALA A 244 5.43 5.93 -10.30
CA ALA A 244 4.44 6.96 -10.03
C ALA A 244 3.88 7.55 -11.31
N ARG A 245 2.60 7.94 -11.29
CA ARG A 245 1.95 8.63 -12.39
C ARG A 245 0.90 9.60 -11.87
N ILE A 246 0.71 10.70 -12.58
CA ILE A 246 -0.39 11.65 -12.35
C ILE A 246 -1.69 10.99 -12.80
N LEU A 247 -2.71 11.02 -11.95
CA LEU A 247 -4.05 10.55 -12.28
C LEU A 247 -4.84 11.69 -12.93
N ASN A 248 -5.04 11.58 -14.23
CA ASN A 248 -5.85 12.52 -15.00
C ASN A 248 -7.29 12.03 -15.01
N TYR A 249 -8.18 12.79 -14.36
CA TYR A 249 -9.60 12.48 -14.29
C TYR A 249 -10.44 13.66 -14.82
N ASP A 250 -11.64 13.36 -15.28
CA ASP A 250 -12.57 14.41 -15.70
C ASP A 250 -13.01 15.24 -14.49
N SER A 251 -12.52 16.47 -14.42
CA SER A 251 -12.83 17.43 -13.38
C SER A 251 -14.05 18.29 -13.69
N ASN A 252 -14.68 18.10 -14.86
CA ASN A 252 -15.96 18.70 -15.21
C ASN A 252 -17.11 17.93 -14.56
N GLY A 253 -18.26 18.54 -14.50
CA GLY A 253 -19.43 17.92 -13.90
C GLY A 253 -19.49 18.03 -12.37
N ASN A 254 -20.45 17.32 -11.78
CA ASN A 254 -20.66 17.36 -10.33
C ASN A 254 -19.64 16.51 -9.56
N LYS A 255 -19.56 16.71 -8.24
CA LYS A 255 -18.60 16.01 -7.36
C LYS A 255 -18.71 14.49 -7.43
N ALA A 256 -19.91 13.93 -7.63
CA ALA A 256 -20.09 12.48 -7.75
C ALA A 256 -19.47 11.94 -9.04
N GLN A 257 -19.62 12.66 -10.15
CA GLN A 257 -19.01 12.31 -11.44
C GLN A 257 -17.48 12.42 -11.38
N GLN A 258 -16.94 13.49 -10.80
CA GLN A 258 -15.50 13.66 -10.59
C GLN A 258 -14.94 12.53 -9.74
N THR A 259 -15.60 12.17 -8.62
CA THR A 259 -15.21 11.07 -7.74
C THR A 259 -15.18 9.73 -8.49
N LYS A 260 -16.19 9.46 -9.32
CA LYS A 260 -16.28 8.24 -10.11
C LYS A 260 -15.18 8.18 -11.17
N SER A 261 -14.89 9.29 -11.85
CA SER A 261 -13.83 9.38 -12.84
C SER A 261 -12.45 9.12 -12.21
N LEU A 262 -12.14 9.79 -11.08
CA LEU A 262 -10.89 9.57 -10.37
C LEU A 262 -10.75 8.13 -9.85
N ALA A 263 -11.82 7.56 -9.29
CA ALA A 263 -11.81 6.18 -8.80
C ALA A 263 -11.51 5.18 -9.92
N GLN A 264 -12.11 5.40 -11.11
CA GLN A 264 -11.87 4.53 -12.26
C GLN A 264 -10.43 4.67 -12.79
N GLU A 265 -9.90 5.89 -12.87
CA GLU A 265 -8.51 6.11 -13.28
C GLU A 265 -7.51 5.48 -12.30
N ALA A 266 -7.79 5.59 -10.99
CA ALA A 266 -6.99 4.95 -9.95
C ALA A 266 -7.06 3.41 -10.02
N ALA A 267 -8.23 2.85 -10.32
CA ALA A 267 -8.40 1.42 -10.56
C ALA A 267 -7.58 0.93 -11.75
N TYR A 268 -7.56 1.66 -12.87
CA TYR A 268 -6.70 1.35 -14.01
C TYR A 268 -5.21 1.46 -13.66
N ALA A 269 -4.81 2.42 -12.83
CA ALA A 269 -3.43 2.52 -12.37
C ALA A 269 -3.00 1.28 -11.56
N LEU A 270 -3.85 0.83 -10.66
CA LEU A 270 -3.61 -0.40 -9.90
C LEU A 270 -3.61 -1.63 -10.81
N GLU A 271 -4.53 -1.71 -11.79
CA GLU A 271 -4.62 -2.81 -12.74
C GLU A 271 -3.30 -2.99 -13.52
N ASP A 272 -2.78 -1.90 -14.09
CA ASP A 272 -1.49 -1.90 -14.79
C ASP A 272 -0.37 -2.46 -13.92
N MET A 273 -0.29 -2.04 -12.66
CA MET A 273 0.75 -2.49 -11.75
C MET A 273 0.52 -3.93 -11.28
N ALA A 274 -0.73 -4.36 -11.10
CA ALA A 274 -1.07 -5.73 -10.74
C ALA A 274 -0.74 -6.73 -11.89
N TYR A 275 -0.84 -6.32 -13.15
CA TYR A 275 -0.36 -7.12 -14.27
C TYR A 275 1.16 -7.18 -14.34
N LYS A 276 1.86 -6.07 -14.07
CA LYS A 276 3.33 -6.00 -14.09
C LYS A 276 3.97 -6.75 -12.92
N HIS A 277 3.38 -6.64 -11.73
CA HIS A 277 3.90 -7.18 -10.47
C HIS A 277 2.88 -8.08 -9.75
N PRO A 278 2.38 -9.13 -10.39
CA PRO A 278 1.22 -9.89 -9.92
C PRO A 278 1.46 -10.66 -8.62
N TYR A 279 2.70 -10.88 -8.23
CA TYR A 279 3.05 -11.56 -6.98
C TYR A 279 3.17 -10.59 -5.79
N GLN A 280 3.10 -9.30 -6.05
CA GLN A 280 3.27 -8.26 -5.05
C GLN A 280 1.96 -7.51 -4.73
N TRP A 281 0.82 -7.91 -5.29
CA TRP A 281 -0.47 -7.39 -4.85
C TRP A 281 -1.01 -8.24 -3.71
N PHE A 282 -0.87 -7.72 -2.49
CA PHE A 282 -1.15 -8.43 -1.24
C PHE A 282 -2.63 -8.36 -0.87
N ASN A 283 -3.46 -8.85 -1.77
CA ASN A 283 -4.90 -8.94 -1.60
C ASN A 283 -5.29 -10.36 -1.17
N PHE A 284 -5.41 -10.57 0.15
CA PHE A 284 -5.66 -11.88 0.75
C PHE A 284 -7.15 -12.15 1.03
N TYR A 285 -8.05 -11.53 0.28
CA TYR A 285 -9.50 -11.71 0.34
C TYR A 285 -10.09 -11.66 -1.07
N ASP A 286 -11.35 -12.07 -1.23
CA ASP A 286 -12.02 -11.97 -2.52
C ASP A 286 -12.39 -10.52 -2.83
N PHE A 287 -11.61 -9.90 -3.70
CA PHE A 287 -11.73 -8.49 -4.07
C PHE A 287 -12.96 -8.22 -4.94
N TRP A 288 -13.46 -9.24 -5.64
CA TRP A 288 -14.62 -9.14 -6.53
C TRP A 288 -15.92 -9.64 -5.88
N ALA A 289 -15.89 -10.03 -4.60
CA ALA A 289 -17.08 -10.41 -3.88
C ALA A 289 -18.08 -9.23 -3.80
N LYS A 290 -19.35 -9.52 -4.07
CA LYS A 290 -20.41 -8.52 -3.97
C LYS A 290 -20.66 -8.15 -2.51
N GLU A 291 -21.14 -6.91 -2.28
CA GLU A 291 -21.39 -6.38 -0.93
C GLU A 291 -22.37 -7.22 -0.07
N ASN A 292 -23.14 -8.13 -0.70
CA ASN A 292 -24.23 -8.91 -0.09
C ASN A 292 -23.93 -10.43 0.06
N GLU A 293 -22.67 -10.86 0.00
CA GLU A 293 -22.31 -12.25 0.26
C GLU A 293 -21.44 -12.40 1.51
#